data_ab1c3e53b5663e576a02914e301a906a
#
_entry.id   ab1c3e53b5663e576a02914e301a906a
#
_cell.length_a   1.000
_cell.length_b   1.000
_cell.length_c   1.000
_cell.angle_alpha   90.00
_cell.angle_beta   90.00
_cell.angle_gamma   90.00
#
_symmetry.space_group_name_H-M   'P 1'
#
loop_
_entity.id
_entity.type
_entity.pdbx_description
1 polymer ?
#
loop_
_entity_poly.entity_id
_entity_poly.type
_entity_poly.pdbx_seq_one_letter_code
_entity_poly.pdbx_strand_id
1 'polypeptide(L)'
;MSEPSWPIILKQLLAEENMSRKQSSWAMREIMNGEATEAQMGAFMIALRSKGETVDELAGLVDVMLENAVLLETGNDAVDIVGTGGDMFGTVNISSMSSIVAAACDVPVLKHGSRSASGKTGASEMLEVLGIRLDLSPQQVAKVFETAGITFFFAPVFHPAMRHVAPVRKQLGIPTTFNFLGPLANPVQPIATALGVSDKSGAPLMAQELQLRGRSGLVFRADDGMDELSTTSENSVWEVSEGKVVNHRVSAKDLGLKSTEITNLLGGDAKQNAHVATDLFSGERFENSEPIRDMVALNAAAGLVAYEIAKNPDSASGKLITRLKD
;
A
#
# COMPACT_ATOMS: atom_id res chain seq x y z
N MET A 1 23.49 -1.79 -26.97
CA MET A 1 23.41 -1.06 -25.66
C MET A 1 24.46 -1.69 -24.76
N SER A 2 25.30 -0.90 -24.11
CA SER A 2 26.27 -1.38 -23.10
C SER A 2 25.54 -2.09 -21.96
N GLU A 3 26.18 -3.07 -21.34
CA GLU A 3 25.65 -3.69 -20.12
C GLU A 3 25.47 -2.64 -19.02
N PRO A 4 24.39 -2.74 -18.20
CA PRO A 4 24.16 -1.79 -17.13
C PRO A 4 25.31 -1.86 -16.11
N SER A 5 25.66 -0.70 -15.55
CA SER A 5 26.59 -0.57 -14.43
C SER A 5 26.23 0.66 -13.61
N TRP A 6 26.64 0.73 -12.34
CA TRP A 6 26.32 1.86 -11.47
C TRP A 6 26.71 3.22 -12.06
N PRO A 7 27.92 3.40 -12.65
CA PRO A 7 28.28 4.68 -13.27
C PRO A 7 27.38 5.07 -14.44
N ILE A 8 26.93 4.11 -15.24
CA ILE A 8 26.03 4.36 -16.38
C ILE A 8 24.66 4.79 -15.84
N ILE A 9 24.07 4.01 -14.91
CA ILE A 9 22.76 4.28 -14.33
C ILE A 9 22.74 5.65 -13.64
N LEU A 10 23.72 5.94 -12.80
CA LEU A 10 23.77 7.19 -12.06
C LEU A 10 23.95 8.41 -12.98
N LYS A 11 24.81 8.31 -14.03
CA LYS A 11 24.95 9.38 -15.04
C LYS A 11 23.66 9.62 -15.80
N GLN A 12 22.93 8.56 -16.16
CA GLN A 12 21.66 8.63 -16.86
C GLN A 12 20.62 9.35 -16.01
N LEU A 13 20.47 8.97 -14.73
CA LEU A 13 19.53 9.62 -13.80
C LEU A 13 19.88 11.09 -13.54
N LEU A 14 21.19 11.42 -13.42
CA LEU A 14 21.66 12.80 -13.26
C LEU A 14 21.43 13.66 -14.51
N ALA A 15 21.34 13.04 -15.69
CA ALA A 15 20.96 13.70 -16.94
C ALA A 15 19.43 13.79 -17.12
N GLU A 16 18.65 13.42 -16.08
CA GLU A 16 17.18 13.36 -16.11
C GLU A 16 16.63 12.40 -17.18
N GLU A 17 17.44 11.42 -17.61
CA GLU A 17 17.05 10.42 -18.60
C GLU A 17 16.41 9.21 -17.92
N ASN A 18 15.33 8.68 -18.53
CA ASN A 18 14.61 7.53 -18.01
C ASN A 18 15.40 6.24 -18.22
N MET A 19 15.41 5.39 -17.20
CA MET A 19 15.89 4.02 -17.34
C MET A 19 14.82 3.16 -18.05
N SER A 20 15.29 2.18 -18.79
CA SER A 20 14.43 1.08 -19.20
C SER A 20 14.09 0.16 -18.02
N ARG A 21 12.99 -0.60 -18.13
CA ARG A 21 12.63 -1.64 -17.14
C ARG A 21 13.79 -2.62 -16.88
N LYS A 22 14.58 -2.98 -17.91
CA LYS A 22 15.76 -3.84 -17.76
C LYS A 22 16.84 -3.20 -16.89
N GLN A 23 17.08 -1.89 -17.04
CA GLN A 23 18.08 -1.16 -16.26
C GLN A 23 17.66 -1.02 -14.80
N SER A 24 16.40 -0.67 -14.53
CA SER A 24 15.89 -0.58 -13.16
C SER A 24 15.85 -1.95 -12.49
N SER A 25 15.48 -3.02 -13.22
CA SER A 25 15.58 -4.40 -12.71
C SER A 25 17.03 -4.79 -12.38
N TRP A 26 18.00 -4.40 -13.21
CA TRP A 26 19.41 -4.66 -12.91
C TRP A 26 19.84 -3.97 -11.61
N ALA A 27 19.56 -2.68 -11.47
CA ALA A 27 19.90 -1.93 -10.25
C ALA A 27 19.27 -2.54 -9.00
N MET A 28 18.00 -2.97 -9.11
CA MET A 28 17.30 -3.62 -7.99
C MET A 28 17.89 -4.98 -7.64
N ARG A 29 18.35 -5.78 -8.62
CA ARG A 29 19.03 -7.06 -8.35
C ARG A 29 20.35 -6.85 -7.60
N GLU A 30 21.18 -5.88 -8.01
CA GLU A 30 22.37 -5.52 -7.28
C GLU A 30 22.08 -5.18 -5.81
N ILE A 31 20.99 -4.42 -5.57
CA ILE A 31 20.55 -4.06 -4.22
C ILE A 31 20.07 -5.29 -3.45
N MET A 32 19.18 -6.10 -4.05
CA MET A 32 18.60 -7.27 -3.36
C MET A 32 19.62 -8.37 -3.07
N ASN A 33 20.64 -8.52 -3.90
CA ASN A 33 21.75 -9.45 -3.68
C ASN A 33 22.78 -8.95 -2.65
N GLY A 34 22.70 -7.66 -2.25
CA GLY A 34 23.67 -7.03 -1.36
C GLY A 34 25.01 -6.70 -2.04
N GLU A 35 25.02 -6.59 -3.37
CA GLU A 35 26.20 -6.26 -4.19
C GLU A 35 26.39 -4.75 -4.34
N ALA A 36 25.33 -3.97 -4.19
CA ALA A 36 25.36 -2.51 -4.19
C ALA A 36 25.93 -1.96 -2.88
N THR A 37 26.86 -1.01 -2.96
CA THR A 37 27.33 -0.28 -1.78
C THR A 37 26.25 0.70 -1.27
N GLU A 38 26.33 1.08 0.02
CA GLU A 38 25.42 2.09 0.60
C GLU A 38 25.44 3.41 -0.20
N ALA A 39 26.63 3.84 -0.68
CA ALA A 39 26.78 5.03 -1.51
C ALA A 39 26.03 4.90 -2.85
N GLN A 40 26.11 3.75 -3.51
CA GLN A 40 25.40 3.47 -4.77
C GLN A 40 23.89 3.44 -4.54
N MET A 41 23.43 2.75 -3.48
CA MET A 41 22.02 2.69 -3.11
C MET A 41 21.46 4.09 -2.80
N GLY A 42 22.14 4.86 -1.95
CA GLY A 42 21.72 6.22 -1.60
C GLY A 42 21.67 7.15 -2.81
N ALA A 43 22.72 7.15 -3.65
CA ALA A 43 22.76 7.94 -4.87
C ALA A 43 21.63 7.56 -5.84
N PHE A 44 21.38 6.27 -6.03
CA PHE A 44 20.32 5.74 -6.88
C PHE A 44 18.94 6.20 -6.41
N MET A 45 18.64 6.00 -5.12
CA MET A 45 17.34 6.39 -4.54
C MET A 45 17.07 7.88 -4.71
N ILE A 46 18.05 8.71 -4.42
CA ILE A 46 17.89 10.16 -4.48
C ILE A 46 17.81 10.65 -5.94
N ALA A 47 18.70 10.15 -6.83
CA ALA A 47 18.69 10.55 -8.23
C ALA A 47 17.38 10.13 -8.94
N LEU A 48 16.90 8.91 -8.70
CA LEU A 48 15.64 8.42 -9.26
C LEU A 48 14.45 9.25 -8.74
N ARG A 49 14.40 9.52 -7.43
CA ARG A 49 13.34 10.32 -6.82
C ARG A 49 13.37 11.77 -7.29
N SER A 50 14.55 12.35 -7.45
CA SER A 50 14.73 13.75 -7.93
C SER A 50 14.29 13.91 -9.38
N LYS A 51 14.64 12.94 -10.23
CA LYS A 51 14.22 12.92 -11.64
C LYS A 51 12.69 12.75 -11.77
N GLY A 52 12.09 12.01 -10.87
CA GLY A 52 10.72 11.48 -10.98
C GLY A 52 10.71 10.13 -11.70
N GLU A 53 9.97 9.20 -11.14
CA GLU A 53 9.87 7.83 -11.62
C GLU A 53 8.99 7.72 -12.87
N THR A 54 9.27 6.74 -13.71
CA THR A 54 8.37 6.27 -14.77
C THR A 54 7.75 4.92 -14.41
N VAL A 55 6.67 4.55 -15.11
CA VAL A 55 6.00 3.25 -14.92
C VAL A 55 6.96 2.09 -15.20
N ASP A 56 7.77 2.19 -16.26
CA ASP A 56 8.75 1.15 -16.62
C ASP A 56 9.84 1.00 -15.56
N GLU A 57 10.32 2.11 -15.00
CA GLU A 57 11.29 2.07 -13.90
C GLU A 57 10.71 1.42 -12.66
N LEU A 58 9.50 1.83 -12.28
CA LEU A 58 8.80 1.26 -11.14
C LEU A 58 8.52 -0.24 -11.34
N ALA A 59 8.03 -0.62 -12.51
CA ALA A 59 7.75 -2.01 -12.86
C ALA A 59 8.99 -2.89 -12.76
N GLY A 60 10.16 -2.40 -13.22
CA GLY A 60 11.41 -3.15 -13.12
C GLY A 60 11.88 -3.35 -11.67
N LEU A 61 11.65 -2.38 -10.78
CA LEU A 61 11.94 -2.52 -9.36
C LEU A 61 11.00 -3.55 -8.70
N VAL A 62 9.70 -3.47 -9.00
CA VAL A 62 8.69 -4.38 -8.45
C VAL A 62 8.90 -5.82 -8.93
N ASP A 63 9.30 -6.02 -10.20
CA ASP A 63 9.61 -7.35 -10.74
C ASP A 63 10.65 -8.07 -9.88
N VAL A 64 11.75 -7.40 -9.59
CA VAL A 64 12.85 -7.99 -8.82
C VAL A 64 12.47 -8.17 -7.35
N MET A 65 11.65 -7.27 -6.80
CA MET A 65 11.14 -7.45 -5.44
C MET A 65 10.28 -8.70 -5.32
N LEU A 66 9.42 -8.97 -6.31
CA LEU A 66 8.60 -10.19 -6.37
C LEU A 66 9.43 -11.45 -6.66
N GLU A 67 10.45 -11.37 -7.54
CA GLU A 67 11.39 -12.46 -7.78
C GLU A 67 12.10 -12.93 -6.50
N ASN A 68 12.32 -12.02 -5.55
CA ASN A 68 12.99 -12.27 -4.26
C ASN A 68 12.02 -12.44 -3.09
N ALA A 69 10.71 -12.43 -3.34
CA ALA A 69 9.73 -12.64 -2.30
C ALA A 69 9.64 -14.10 -1.88
N VAL A 70 9.33 -14.33 -0.61
CA VAL A 70 8.97 -15.65 -0.12
C VAL A 70 7.57 -15.97 -0.63
N LEU A 71 7.46 -16.96 -1.52
CA LEU A 71 6.20 -17.35 -2.11
C LEU A 71 5.30 -18.05 -1.10
N LEU A 72 4.01 -17.86 -1.25
CA LEU A 72 2.97 -18.52 -0.48
C LEU A 72 2.03 -19.26 -1.44
N GLU A 73 1.78 -20.52 -1.17
CA GLU A 73 0.83 -21.35 -1.93
C GLU A 73 -0.59 -21.12 -1.40
N THR A 74 -1.18 -19.99 -1.74
CA THR A 74 -2.61 -19.70 -1.54
C THR A 74 -3.21 -19.26 -2.85
N GLY A 75 -4.52 -19.37 -2.99
CA GLY A 75 -5.23 -18.68 -4.07
C GLY A 75 -5.05 -17.15 -3.92
N ASN A 76 -5.09 -16.44 -5.03
CA ASN A 76 -5.00 -14.97 -5.06
C ASN A 76 -6.38 -14.27 -5.20
N ASP A 77 -7.47 -15.03 -5.10
CA ASP A 77 -8.84 -14.50 -5.13
C ASP A 77 -9.16 -13.76 -3.82
N ALA A 78 -8.61 -12.58 -3.69
CA ALA A 78 -8.65 -11.76 -2.50
C ALA A 78 -8.34 -10.30 -2.84
N VAL A 79 -8.48 -9.42 -1.85
CA VAL A 79 -8.06 -8.02 -1.90
C VAL A 79 -6.92 -7.74 -0.93
N ASP A 80 -6.00 -6.83 -1.31
CA ASP A 80 -5.10 -6.15 -0.39
C ASP A 80 -5.61 -4.73 -0.13
N ILE A 81 -5.70 -4.33 1.14
CA ILE A 81 -6.02 -2.95 1.55
C ILE A 81 -4.77 -2.39 2.21
N VAL A 82 -4.06 -1.52 1.52
CA VAL A 82 -2.70 -1.11 1.89
C VAL A 82 -2.45 0.35 1.58
N GLY A 83 -1.57 1.00 2.33
CA GLY A 83 -1.08 2.35 2.05
C GLY A 83 0.45 2.39 1.89
N THR A 84 0.95 3.43 1.25
CA THR A 84 2.40 3.69 1.14
C THR A 84 3.02 4.10 2.47
N GLY A 85 2.21 4.61 3.38
CA GLY A 85 2.68 5.35 4.54
C GLY A 85 3.30 6.70 4.14
N GLY A 86 3.88 7.37 5.12
CA GLY A 86 4.65 8.59 4.88
C GLY A 86 3.86 9.89 4.85
N ASP A 87 2.58 9.86 5.13
CA ASP A 87 1.69 11.01 5.24
C ASP A 87 1.97 11.85 6.51
N MET A 88 2.61 11.28 7.52
CA MET A 88 3.05 11.91 8.77
C MET A 88 1.92 12.45 9.66
N PHE A 89 0.66 12.11 9.41
CA PHE A 89 -0.46 12.59 10.24
C PHE A 89 -0.57 11.88 11.58
N GLY A 90 -0.13 10.63 11.65
CA GLY A 90 -0.18 9.85 12.88
C GLY A 90 -1.61 9.46 13.28
N THR A 91 -2.45 9.15 12.31
CA THR A 91 -3.81 8.66 12.49
C THR A 91 -3.84 7.26 13.13
N VAL A 92 -5.00 6.81 13.57
CA VAL A 92 -5.24 5.40 13.91
C VAL A 92 -4.96 4.49 12.70
N ASN A 93 -4.77 3.20 12.91
CA ASN A 93 -4.42 2.26 11.83
C ASN A 93 -5.64 1.93 10.95
N ILE A 94 -6.07 2.90 10.13
CA ILE A 94 -7.28 2.85 9.32
C ILE A 94 -7.27 1.62 8.40
N SER A 95 -6.23 1.44 7.57
CA SER A 95 -6.16 0.33 6.62
C SER A 95 -6.20 -1.05 7.29
N SER A 96 -5.62 -1.19 8.49
CA SER A 96 -5.66 -2.46 9.22
C SER A 96 -7.06 -2.76 9.75
N MET A 97 -7.74 -1.77 10.33
CA MET A 97 -9.12 -1.91 10.78
C MET A 97 -10.06 -2.16 9.61
N SER A 98 -9.89 -1.45 8.49
CA SER A 98 -10.68 -1.64 7.26
C SER A 98 -10.51 -3.03 6.67
N SER A 99 -9.32 -3.62 6.75
CA SER A 99 -9.07 -4.99 6.31
C SER A 99 -9.86 -6.02 7.12
N ILE A 100 -9.97 -5.80 8.44
CA ILE A 100 -10.77 -6.66 9.33
C ILE A 100 -12.27 -6.52 9.01
N VAL A 101 -12.74 -5.29 8.78
CA VAL A 101 -14.14 -5.04 8.38
C VAL A 101 -14.45 -5.68 7.04
N ALA A 102 -13.58 -5.53 6.03
CA ALA A 102 -13.76 -6.16 4.72
C ALA A 102 -13.86 -7.69 4.81
N ALA A 103 -13.01 -8.32 5.63
CA ALA A 103 -13.08 -9.75 5.89
C ALA A 103 -14.38 -10.16 6.60
N ALA A 104 -14.89 -9.33 7.52
CA ALA A 104 -16.18 -9.55 8.18
C ALA A 104 -17.38 -9.39 7.22
N CYS A 105 -17.17 -8.79 6.05
CA CYS A 105 -18.14 -8.72 4.94
C CYS A 105 -17.93 -9.86 3.92
N ASP A 106 -17.31 -10.97 4.30
CA ASP A 106 -17.06 -12.18 3.49
C ASP A 106 -16.17 -11.93 2.25
N VAL A 107 -15.37 -10.86 2.23
CA VAL A 107 -14.35 -10.63 1.21
C VAL A 107 -13.01 -11.18 1.69
N PRO A 108 -12.37 -12.10 0.95
CA PRO A 108 -11.04 -12.61 1.32
C PRO A 108 -9.98 -11.50 1.30
N VAL A 109 -9.17 -11.41 2.36
CA VAL A 109 -8.16 -10.35 2.52
C VAL A 109 -6.76 -10.93 2.70
N LEU A 110 -5.86 -10.55 1.81
CA LEU A 110 -4.43 -10.89 1.85
C LEU A 110 -3.63 -9.60 2.10
N LYS A 111 -3.64 -9.13 3.36
CA LYS A 111 -3.06 -7.85 3.72
C LYS A 111 -1.54 -7.90 3.80
N HIS A 112 -0.88 -7.07 3.00
CA HIS A 112 0.56 -6.81 3.14
C HIS A 112 0.81 -5.61 4.05
N GLY A 113 1.87 -5.66 4.84
CA GLY A 113 2.23 -4.54 5.70
C GLY A 113 3.53 -4.73 6.47
N SER A 114 4.00 -3.65 7.07
CA SER A 114 5.26 -3.60 7.80
C SER A 114 5.11 -2.80 9.09
N ARG A 115 6.21 -2.68 9.84
CA ARG A 115 6.36 -1.69 10.90
C ARG A 115 6.41 -0.30 10.30
N SER A 116 6.03 0.70 11.09
CA SER A 116 6.16 2.09 10.66
C SER A 116 7.63 2.44 10.39
N ALA A 117 7.88 3.06 9.24
CA ALA A 117 9.20 3.60 8.92
C ALA A 117 9.39 5.04 9.46
N SER A 118 8.31 5.78 9.66
CA SER A 118 8.34 7.21 9.99
C SER A 118 7.30 7.65 11.04
N GLY A 119 6.23 6.87 11.24
CA GLY A 119 5.15 7.16 12.19
C GLY A 119 5.36 6.55 13.57
N LYS A 120 4.43 6.84 14.50
CA LYS A 120 4.45 6.29 15.85
C LYS A 120 4.10 4.80 15.89
N THR A 121 3.21 4.35 15.01
CA THR A 121 2.69 2.97 14.99
C THR A 121 2.37 2.57 13.56
N GLY A 122 2.95 1.49 13.08
CA GLY A 122 2.59 0.87 11.80
C GLY A 122 1.49 -0.17 11.96
N ALA A 123 1.08 -0.76 10.84
CA ALA A 123 0.03 -1.77 10.81
C ALA A 123 0.34 -2.96 11.71
N SER A 124 1.60 -3.42 11.69
CA SER A 124 2.02 -4.61 12.40
C SER A 124 2.05 -4.44 13.92
N GLU A 125 2.48 -3.29 14.44
CA GLU A 125 2.59 -3.08 15.89
C GLU A 125 1.23 -3.12 16.59
N MET A 126 0.20 -2.53 15.97
CA MET A 126 -1.18 -2.60 16.49
C MET A 126 -1.70 -4.05 16.48
N LEU A 127 -1.45 -4.78 15.39
CA LEU A 127 -1.89 -6.18 15.25
C LEU A 127 -1.21 -7.09 16.28
N GLU A 128 0.09 -6.89 16.58
CA GLU A 128 0.79 -7.61 17.63
C GLU A 128 0.13 -7.40 19.01
N VAL A 129 -0.26 -6.16 19.34
CA VAL A 129 -0.96 -5.86 20.60
C VAL A 129 -2.34 -6.51 20.66
N LEU A 130 -3.03 -6.64 19.51
CA LEU A 130 -4.29 -7.39 19.40
C LEU A 130 -4.11 -8.91 19.47
N GLY A 131 -2.87 -9.41 19.63
CA GLY A 131 -2.55 -10.82 19.77
C GLY A 131 -2.31 -11.55 18.45
N ILE A 132 -2.23 -10.85 17.32
CA ILE A 132 -1.93 -11.44 16.00
C ILE A 132 -0.43 -11.69 15.91
N ARG A 133 -0.04 -12.93 15.65
CA ARG A 133 1.35 -13.34 15.51
C ARG A 133 1.89 -12.97 14.14
N LEU A 134 3.04 -12.28 14.11
CA LEU A 134 3.73 -11.85 12.89
C LEU A 134 4.90 -12.76 12.52
N ASP A 135 5.29 -13.66 13.42
CA ASP A 135 6.42 -14.59 13.30
C ASP A 135 6.02 -15.97 12.73
N LEU A 136 4.85 -16.06 12.13
CA LEU A 136 4.35 -17.28 11.52
C LEU A 136 5.15 -17.63 10.26
N SER A 137 5.39 -18.95 10.06
CA SER A 137 5.94 -19.45 8.80
C SER A 137 4.96 -19.22 7.63
N PRO A 138 5.43 -19.19 6.37
CA PRO A 138 4.55 -19.04 5.21
C PRO A 138 3.39 -20.06 5.20
N GLN A 139 3.65 -21.31 5.56
CA GLN A 139 2.63 -22.37 5.63
C GLN A 139 1.57 -22.10 6.71
N GLN A 140 1.99 -21.53 7.85
CA GLN A 140 1.07 -21.11 8.91
C GLN A 140 0.23 -19.92 8.48
N VAL A 141 0.83 -18.93 7.78
CA VAL A 141 0.12 -17.78 7.23
C VAL A 141 -0.94 -18.23 6.23
N ALA A 142 -0.60 -19.19 5.34
CA ALA A 142 -1.57 -19.82 4.41
C ALA A 142 -2.73 -20.46 5.18
N LYS A 143 -2.43 -21.21 6.23
CA LYS A 143 -3.46 -21.89 7.04
C LYS A 143 -4.38 -20.91 7.76
N VAL A 144 -3.85 -19.77 8.23
CA VAL A 144 -4.67 -18.67 8.81
C VAL A 144 -5.65 -18.16 7.75
N PHE A 145 -5.17 -17.88 6.53
CA PHE A 145 -6.03 -17.42 5.44
C PHE A 145 -7.15 -18.42 5.10
N GLU A 146 -6.83 -19.69 4.93
CA GLU A 146 -7.81 -20.75 4.67
C GLU A 146 -8.89 -20.85 5.77
N THR A 147 -8.53 -20.52 7.00
CA THR A 147 -9.42 -20.71 8.16
C THR A 147 -10.24 -19.46 8.46
N ALA A 148 -9.62 -18.28 8.35
CA ALA A 148 -10.21 -17.00 8.79
C ALA A 148 -10.64 -16.10 7.62
N GLY A 149 -10.30 -16.43 6.37
CA GLY A 149 -10.55 -15.56 5.22
C GLY A 149 -9.68 -14.29 5.17
N ILE A 150 -8.82 -14.10 6.18
CA ILE A 150 -7.89 -12.97 6.27
C ILE A 150 -6.55 -13.43 6.81
N THR A 151 -5.47 -12.88 6.27
CA THR A 151 -4.13 -13.06 6.85
C THR A 151 -3.27 -11.82 6.63
N PHE A 152 -2.15 -11.75 7.36
CA PHE A 152 -1.22 -10.64 7.31
C PHE A 152 0.18 -11.11 6.87
N PHE A 153 0.70 -10.50 5.80
CA PHE A 153 2.05 -10.71 5.33
C PHE A 153 2.97 -9.66 5.95
N PHE A 154 3.75 -10.09 6.92
CA PHE A 154 4.73 -9.22 7.55
C PHE A 154 5.93 -9.04 6.62
N ALA A 155 6.09 -7.85 6.05
CA ALA A 155 7.07 -7.57 5.01
C ALA A 155 8.51 -8.05 5.29
N PRO A 156 9.06 -7.94 6.52
CA PRO A 156 10.39 -8.48 6.82
C PRO A 156 10.53 -10.01 6.65
N VAL A 157 9.44 -10.76 6.82
CA VAL A 157 9.42 -12.22 6.61
C VAL A 157 9.33 -12.55 5.12
N PHE A 158 8.48 -11.83 4.39
CA PHE A 158 8.17 -12.14 3.00
C PHE A 158 9.09 -11.46 1.97
N HIS A 159 9.82 -10.41 2.39
CA HIS A 159 10.83 -9.72 1.58
C HIS A 159 12.17 -9.63 2.32
N PRO A 160 12.81 -10.76 2.64
CA PRO A 160 14.03 -10.76 3.47
C PRO A 160 15.19 -10.01 2.85
N ALA A 161 15.26 -9.90 1.51
CA ALA A 161 16.28 -9.16 0.79
C ALA A 161 16.24 -7.64 1.07
N MET A 162 15.10 -7.10 1.52
CA MET A 162 14.96 -5.70 1.92
C MET A 162 15.87 -5.30 3.10
N ARG A 163 16.42 -6.27 3.84
CA ARG A 163 17.43 -6.01 4.89
C ARG A 163 18.64 -5.26 4.38
N HIS A 164 19.02 -5.45 3.11
CA HIS A 164 20.18 -4.79 2.50
C HIS A 164 19.97 -3.28 2.31
N VAL A 165 18.73 -2.87 2.06
CA VAL A 165 18.39 -1.47 1.77
C VAL A 165 17.87 -0.72 2.99
N ALA A 166 17.39 -1.42 4.00
CA ALA A 166 16.78 -0.81 5.20
C ALA A 166 17.71 0.17 5.95
N PRO A 167 19.03 -0.12 6.12
CA PRO A 167 19.93 0.84 6.77
C PRO A 167 20.09 2.14 5.99
N VAL A 168 20.20 2.06 4.65
CA VAL A 168 20.35 3.24 3.78
C VAL A 168 19.07 4.10 3.83
N ARG A 169 17.89 3.49 3.74
CA ARG A 169 16.61 4.21 3.87
C ARG A 169 16.50 4.93 5.21
N LYS A 170 16.93 4.27 6.29
CA LYS A 170 16.95 4.87 7.64
C LYS A 170 17.92 6.06 7.74
N GLN A 171 19.09 5.96 7.12
CA GLN A 171 20.09 7.05 7.10
C GLN A 171 19.61 8.23 6.26
N LEU A 172 18.90 7.99 5.14
CA LEU A 172 18.33 9.05 4.31
C LEU A 172 17.20 9.80 5.04
N GLY A 173 16.38 9.11 5.83
CA GLY A 173 15.34 9.72 6.66
C GLY A 173 14.22 10.42 5.90
N ILE A 174 14.11 10.20 4.59
CA ILE A 174 13.09 10.79 3.70
C ILE A 174 12.39 9.72 2.87
N PRO A 175 11.15 9.95 2.41
CA PRO A 175 10.49 9.06 1.46
C PRO A 175 11.24 8.99 0.13
N THR A 176 11.33 7.79 -0.42
CA THR A 176 11.94 7.50 -1.73
C THR A 176 11.02 6.60 -2.54
N THR A 177 11.37 6.27 -3.79
CA THR A 177 10.67 5.31 -4.65
C THR A 177 10.41 3.97 -3.92
N PHE A 178 11.26 3.58 -2.98
CA PHE A 178 11.11 2.35 -2.20
C PHE A 178 9.86 2.33 -1.29
N ASN A 179 9.24 3.49 -1.05
CA ASN A 179 7.96 3.55 -0.35
C ASN A 179 6.79 3.04 -1.23
N PHE A 180 6.94 3.09 -2.56
CA PHE A 180 5.92 2.60 -3.50
C PHE A 180 5.96 1.08 -3.68
N LEU A 181 7.14 0.46 -3.43
CA LEU A 181 7.36 -0.95 -3.76
C LEU A 181 6.57 -1.90 -2.87
N GLY A 182 6.48 -1.62 -1.56
CA GLY A 182 5.78 -2.48 -0.60
C GLY A 182 4.34 -2.78 -1.02
N PRO A 183 3.51 -1.75 -1.24
CA PRO A 183 2.12 -1.94 -1.67
C PRO A 183 1.94 -2.65 -3.01
N LEU A 184 2.91 -2.54 -3.93
CA LEU A 184 2.85 -3.19 -5.24
C LEU A 184 3.40 -4.62 -5.24
N ALA A 185 4.13 -5.01 -4.19
CA ALA A 185 4.85 -6.27 -4.12
C ALA A 185 4.26 -7.25 -3.10
N ASN A 186 2.93 -7.31 -2.96
CA ASN A 186 2.29 -8.36 -2.18
C ASN A 186 2.71 -9.74 -2.73
N PRO A 187 3.26 -10.64 -1.89
CA PRO A 187 3.83 -11.92 -2.36
C PRO A 187 2.87 -12.82 -3.12
N VAL A 188 1.58 -12.75 -2.80
CA VAL A 188 0.54 -13.57 -3.47
C VAL A 188 -0.05 -12.87 -4.69
N GLN A 189 0.16 -11.56 -4.83
CA GLN A 189 -0.43 -10.78 -5.92
C GLN A 189 -1.96 -10.95 -5.98
N PRO A 190 -2.74 -10.53 -4.95
CA PRO A 190 -4.19 -10.62 -4.93
C PRO A 190 -4.81 -10.01 -6.19
N ILE A 191 -5.97 -10.51 -6.64
CA ILE A 191 -6.63 -10.01 -7.86
C ILE A 191 -7.04 -8.55 -7.75
N ALA A 192 -7.23 -8.03 -6.53
CA ALA A 192 -7.68 -6.68 -6.26
C ALA A 192 -6.77 -5.97 -5.25
N THR A 193 -6.67 -4.65 -5.37
CA THR A 193 -5.93 -3.82 -4.41
C THR A 193 -6.68 -2.50 -4.18
N ALA A 194 -6.87 -2.14 -2.91
CA ALA A 194 -7.26 -0.79 -2.48
C ALA A 194 -6.02 -0.13 -1.89
N LEU A 195 -5.46 0.84 -2.60
CA LEU A 195 -4.10 1.35 -2.38
C LEU A 195 -4.12 2.86 -2.10
N GLY A 196 -3.83 3.22 -0.87
CA GLY A 196 -3.61 4.61 -0.48
C GLY A 196 -2.19 5.10 -0.78
N VAL A 197 -2.06 6.32 -1.27
CA VAL A 197 -0.77 6.90 -1.67
C VAL A 197 -0.64 8.33 -1.16
N SER A 198 0.33 8.58 -0.28
CA SER A 198 0.59 9.93 0.24
C SER A 198 1.24 10.86 -0.80
N ASP A 199 2.04 10.31 -1.69
CA ASP A 199 2.76 11.08 -2.72
C ASP A 199 1.87 11.44 -3.91
N LYS A 200 1.83 12.74 -4.27
CA LYS A 200 0.97 13.24 -5.34
C LYS A 200 1.37 12.71 -6.72
N SER A 201 2.67 12.58 -6.98
CA SER A 201 3.19 12.06 -8.25
C SER A 201 3.14 10.52 -8.29
N GLY A 202 3.24 9.87 -7.15
CA GLY A 202 3.22 8.42 -7.01
C GLY A 202 1.86 7.80 -7.29
N ALA A 203 0.76 8.45 -6.90
CA ALA A 203 -0.57 7.85 -7.03
C ALA A 203 -0.96 7.47 -8.49
N PRO A 204 -0.89 8.37 -9.48
CA PRO A 204 -1.17 8.00 -10.86
C PRO A 204 -0.16 6.98 -11.42
N LEU A 205 1.10 7.04 -10.98
CA LEU A 205 2.14 6.10 -11.40
C LEU A 205 1.85 4.68 -10.91
N MET A 206 1.43 4.52 -9.65
CA MET A 206 1.07 3.23 -9.08
C MET A 206 -0.20 2.65 -9.71
N ALA A 207 -1.17 3.50 -10.08
CA ALA A 207 -2.35 3.06 -10.82
C ALA A 207 -1.97 2.53 -12.23
N GLN A 208 -1.06 3.19 -12.93
CA GLN A 208 -0.55 2.72 -14.22
C GLN A 208 0.27 1.42 -14.08
N GLU A 209 1.00 1.26 -12.98
CA GLU A 209 1.74 0.03 -12.71
C GLU A 209 0.80 -1.16 -12.47
N LEU A 210 -0.28 -0.99 -11.70
CA LEU A 210 -1.34 -1.99 -11.57
C LEU A 210 -1.96 -2.34 -12.92
N GLN A 211 -2.28 -1.34 -13.74
CA GLN A 211 -2.78 -1.53 -15.12
C GLN A 211 -1.80 -2.35 -15.97
N LEU A 212 -0.51 -2.01 -15.94
CA LEU A 212 0.53 -2.69 -16.70
C LEU A 212 0.63 -4.19 -16.32
N ARG A 213 0.34 -4.53 -15.07
CA ARG A 213 0.31 -5.92 -14.58
C ARG A 213 -1.02 -6.62 -14.82
N GLY A 214 -1.99 -5.98 -15.44
CA GLY A 214 -3.33 -6.54 -15.63
C GLY A 214 -4.09 -6.73 -14.30
N ARG A 215 -3.78 -5.90 -13.28
CA ARG A 215 -4.42 -5.91 -11.96
C ARG A 215 -5.60 -4.95 -11.94
N SER A 216 -6.55 -5.22 -11.08
CA SER A 216 -7.69 -4.35 -10.84
C SER A 216 -7.62 -3.71 -9.44
N GLY A 217 -8.28 -2.57 -9.27
CA GLY A 217 -8.35 -1.96 -7.96
C GLY A 217 -8.64 -0.47 -7.96
N LEU A 218 -8.51 0.11 -6.78
CA LEU A 218 -8.61 1.54 -6.55
C LEU A 218 -7.27 2.04 -5.98
N VAL A 219 -6.67 3.02 -6.63
CA VAL A 219 -5.56 3.80 -6.06
C VAL A 219 -6.12 5.14 -5.67
N PHE A 220 -5.83 5.62 -4.48
CA PHE A 220 -6.41 6.86 -3.99
C PHE A 220 -5.43 7.69 -3.18
N ARG A 221 -5.71 8.99 -3.14
CA ARG A 221 -4.98 9.98 -2.37
C ARG A 221 -5.92 11.10 -1.96
N ALA A 222 -5.92 11.46 -0.69
CA ALA A 222 -6.60 12.65 -0.21
C ALA A 222 -5.80 13.92 -0.56
N ASP A 223 -6.48 15.03 -0.81
CA ASP A 223 -5.82 16.28 -1.24
C ASP A 223 -4.91 16.86 -0.17
N ASP A 224 -5.20 16.62 1.09
CA ASP A 224 -4.34 16.98 2.23
C ASP A 224 -3.06 16.12 2.33
N GLY A 225 -3.00 14.99 1.61
CA GLY A 225 -1.83 14.12 1.54
C GLY A 225 -1.97 12.80 2.30
N MET A 226 -3.12 12.52 2.89
CA MET A 226 -3.37 11.23 3.54
C MET A 226 -3.37 10.09 2.53
N ASP A 227 -2.76 8.97 2.88
CA ASP A 227 -2.74 7.74 2.08
C ASP A 227 -3.93 6.81 2.41
N GLU A 228 -5.09 7.42 2.60
CA GLU A 228 -6.38 6.77 2.82
C GLU A 228 -7.47 7.53 2.04
N LEU A 229 -8.60 6.91 1.75
CA LEU A 229 -9.80 7.66 1.41
C LEU A 229 -10.24 8.44 2.65
N SER A 230 -10.33 9.76 2.51
CA SER A 230 -10.47 10.64 3.66
C SER A 230 -11.77 11.44 3.65
N THR A 231 -12.31 11.65 4.85
CA THR A 231 -13.39 12.59 5.11
C THR A 231 -12.89 13.99 5.50
N THR A 232 -11.56 14.18 5.58
CA THR A 232 -10.95 15.49 5.93
C THR A 232 -10.80 16.41 4.73
N SER A 233 -10.67 15.85 3.53
CA SER A 233 -10.52 16.59 2.28
C SER A 233 -11.19 15.86 1.11
N GLU A 234 -11.12 16.43 -0.09
CA GLU A 234 -11.46 15.69 -1.31
C GLU A 234 -10.41 14.64 -1.64
N ASN A 235 -10.82 13.61 -2.36
CA ASN A 235 -9.98 12.50 -2.77
C ASN A 235 -9.88 12.41 -4.29
N SER A 236 -8.68 12.18 -4.79
CA SER A 236 -8.45 11.67 -6.14
C SER A 236 -8.45 10.15 -6.08
N VAL A 237 -9.25 9.49 -6.93
CA VAL A 237 -9.35 8.03 -7.00
C VAL A 237 -9.12 7.58 -8.42
N TRP A 238 -8.11 6.75 -8.64
CA TRP A 238 -7.82 6.09 -9.90
C TRP A 238 -8.39 4.67 -9.86
N GLU A 239 -9.48 4.45 -10.58
CA GLU A 239 -10.06 3.13 -10.78
C GLU A 239 -9.30 2.41 -11.89
N VAL A 240 -8.77 1.24 -11.58
CA VAL A 240 -8.03 0.38 -12.51
C VAL A 240 -8.89 -0.83 -12.82
N SER A 241 -9.37 -0.93 -14.05
CA SER A 241 -10.23 -2.02 -14.51
C SER A 241 -10.06 -2.25 -16.00
N GLU A 242 -10.12 -3.49 -16.48
CA GLU A 242 -10.06 -3.88 -17.89
C GLU A 242 -8.90 -3.23 -18.66
N GLY A 243 -7.75 -3.09 -18.04
CA GLY A 243 -6.59 -2.45 -18.65
C GLY A 243 -6.75 -0.95 -18.87
N LYS A 244 -7.67 -0.30 -18.16
CA LYS A 244 -7.90 1.16 -18.19
C LYS A 244 -7.70 1.76 -16.81
N VAL A 245 -7.33 3.03 -16.79
CA VAL A 245 -7.29 3.85 -15.56
C VAL A 245 -8.23 5.02 -15.76
N VAL A 246 -9.20 5.14 -14.85
CA VAL A 246 -10.17 6.26 -14.85
C VAL A 246 -9.99 7.03 -13.55
N ASN A 247 -9.83 8.35 -13.64
CA ASN A 247 -9.71 9.21 -12.46
C ASN A 247 -11.07 9.77 -12.06
N HIS A 248 -11.37 9.70 -10.76
CA HIS A 248 -12.58 10.23 -10.13
C HIS A 248 -12.20 11.23 -9.03
N ARG A 249 -13.13 12.13 -8.73
CA ARG A 249 -13.09 12.99 -7.54
C ARG A 249 -14.19 12.55 -6.61
N VAL A 250 -13.87 12.35 -5.34
CA VAL A 250 -14.80 11.86 -4.31
C VAL A 250 -14.63 12.67 -3.04
N SER A 251 -15.72 13.23 -2.53
CA SER A 251 -15.76 13.93 -1.23
C SER A 251 -16.61 13.19 -0.22
N ALA A 252 -16.42 13.46 1.07
CA ALA A 252 -17.28 12.95 2.13
C ALA A 252 -18.76 13.25 1.85
N LYS A 253 -19.06 14.46 1.34
CA LYS A 253 -20.43 14.89 1.00
C LYS A 253 -21.07 14.02 -0.09
N ASP A 254 -20.31 13.63 -1.12
CA ASP A 254 -20.82 12.77 -2.19
C ASP A 254 -21.26 11.40 -1.65
N LEU A 255 -20.60 10.95 -0.58
CA LEU A 255 -20.87 9.70 0.11
C LEU A 255 -21.93 9.81 1.22
N GLY A 256 -22.41 11.01 1.51
CA GLY A 256 -23.34 11.25 2.62
C GLY A 256 -22.69 11.20 4.00
N LEU A 257 -21.35 11.28 4.05
CA LEU A 257 -20.57 11.33 5.27
C LEU A 257 -20.34 12.77 5.72
N LYS A 258 -20.05 12.95 7.01
CA LYS A 258 -19.66 14.24 7.56
C LYS A 258 -18.17 14.47 7.32
N SER A 259 -17.80 15.67 6.89
CA SER A 259 -16.40 16.10 6.92
C SER A 259 -15.90 16.19 8.37
N THR A 260 -14.62 15.82 8.57
CA THR A 260 -13.97 15.88 9.88
C THR A 260 -12.62 16.57 9.80
N GLU A 261 -12.08 16.91 10.96
CA GLU A 261 -10.72 17.42 11.08
C GLU A 261 -9.73 16.26 11.35
N ILE A 262 -8.50 16.39 10.88
CA ILE A 262 -7.44 15.37 11.11
C ILE A 262 -7.25 15.07 12.60
N THR A 263 -7.41 16.08 13.46
CA THR A 263 -7.30 15.94 14.91
C THR A 263 -8.25 14.91 15.51
N ASN A 264 -9.39 14.65 14.86
CA ASN A 264 -10.38 13.65 15.28
C ASN A 264 -10.01 12.21 14.85
N LEU A 265 -8.95 12.06 14.06
CA LEU A 265 -8.47 10.77 13.53
C LEU A 265 -7.13 10.37 14.14
N LEU A 266 -6.57 11.20 15.02
CA LEU A 266 -5.24 10.95 15.58
C LEU A 266 -5.22 9.65 16.40
N GLY A 267 -4.19 8.88 16.16
CA GLY A 267 -3.82 7.72 16.94
C GLY A 267 -2.72 8.03 17.96
N GLY A 268 -2.22 6.99 18.52
CA GLY A 268 -1.14 7.06 19.50
C GLY A 268 -0.10 5.97 19.29
N ASP A 269 0.32 5.37 20.40
CA ASP A 269 1.16 4.17 20.36
C ASP A 269 0.33 2.93 19.98
N ALA A 270 1.00 1.79 19.82
CA ALA A 270 0.37 0.54 19.42
C ALA A 270 -0.75 0.09 20.37
N LYS A 271 -0.59 0.34 21.68
CA LYS A 271 -1.58 -0.04 22.70
C LYS A 271 -2.82 0.85 22.62
N GLN A 272 -2.63 2.15 22.43
CA GLN A 272 -3.73 3.10 22.26
C GLN A 272 -4.52 2.77 20.99
N ASN A 273 -3.84 2.51 19.87
CA ASN A 273 -4.50 2.17 18.63
C ASN A 273 -5.22 0.81 18.68
N ALA A 274 -4.66 -0.17 19.36
CA ALA A 274 -5.32 -1.46 19.59
C ALA A 274 -6.58 -1.32 20.46
N HIS A 275 -6.55 -0.43 21.46
CA HIS A 275 -7.72 -0.12 22.30
C HIS A 275 -8.82 0.54 21.46
N VAL A 276 -8.47 1.56 20.66
CA VAL A 276 -9.41 2.20 19.72
C VAL A 276 -10.05 1.17 18.77
N ALA A 277 -9.26 0.25 18.21
CA ALA A 277 -9.78 -0.80 17.34
C ALA A 277 -10.74 -1.75 18.09
N THR A 278 -10.39 -2.16 19.31
CA THR A 278 -11.24 -3.03 20.13
C THR A 278 -12.58 -2.38 20.47
N ASP A 279 -12.54 -1.13 20.92
CA ASP A 279 -13.75 -0.38 21.28
C ASP A 279 -14.64 -0.15 20.04
N LEU A 280 -14.02 0.21 18.91
CA LEU A 280 -14.74 0.40 17.66
C LEU A 280 -15.49 -0.87 17.23
N PHE A 281 -14.82 -2.02 17.25
CA PHE A 281 -15.39 -3.31 16.85
C PHE A 281 -16.42 -3.84 17.86
N SER A 282 -16.31 -3.46 19.13
CA SER A 282 -17.30 -3.78 20.15
C SER A 282 -18.53 -2.87 20.09
N GLY A 283 -18.53 -1.85 19.23
CA GLY A 283 -19.62 -0.88 19.10
C GLY A 283 -19.67 0.14 20.23
N GLU A 284 -18.59 0.26 21.01
CA GLU A 284 -18.50 1.24 22.10
C GLU A 284 -18.38 2.66 21.56
N ARG A 285 -18.96 3.61 22.29
CA ARG A 285 -18.88 5.04 21.98
C ARG A 285 -17.80 5.68 22.83
N PHE A 286 -16.82 6.25 22.18
CA PHE A 286 -15.73 7.02 22.77
C PHE A 286 -15.55 8.34 22.00
N GLU A 287 -14.73 9.23 22.51
CA GLU A 287 -14.40 10.49 21.83
C GLU A 287 -13.88 10.20 20.40
N ASN A 288 -14.44 10.88 19.40
CA ASN A 288 -14.13 10.71 17.99
C ASN A 288 -14.45 9.31 17.38
N SER A 289 -15.21 8.47 18.07
CA SER A 289 -15.58 7.14 17.52
C SER A 289 -16.37 7.20 16.22
N GLU A 290 -17.23 8.22 16.02
CA GLU A 290 -18.00 8.42 14.78
C GLU A 290 -17.07 8.71 13.57
N PRO A 291 -16.21 9.76 13.58
CA PRO A 291 -15.32 10.02 12.47
C PRO A 291 -14.32 8.88 12.19
N ILE A 292 -13.80 8.20 13.22
CA ILE A 292 -12.92 7.04 13.03
C ILE A 292 -13.68 5.89 12.36
N ARG A 293 -14.91 5.61 12.80
CA ARG A 293 -15.76 4.57 12.19
C ARG A 293 -16.03 4.90 10.72
N ASP A 294 -16.37 6.14 10.39
CA ASP A 294 -16.67 6.56 9.03
C ASP A 294 -15.44 6.40 8.12
N MET A 295 -14.25 6.74 8.62
CA MET A 295 -12.99 6.51 7.89
C MET A 295 -12.71 5.02 7.67
N VAL A 296 -12.87 4.18 8.70
CA VAL A 296 -12.66 2.73 8.60
C VAL A 296 -13.66 2.10 7.63
N ALA A 297 -14.94 2.48 7.72
CA ALA A 297 -15.97 1.99 6.82
C ALA A 297 -15.70 2.40 5.36
N LEU A 298 -15.32 3.66 5.12
CA LEU A 298 -15.00 4.16 3.79
C LEU A 298 -13.84 3.40 3.14
N ASN A 299 -12.78 3.14 3.88
CA ASN A 299 -11.62 2.41 3.37
C ASN A 299 -11.89 0.89 3.26
N ALA A 300 -12.77 0.34 4.09
CA ALA A 300 -13.29 -1.01 3.88
C ALA A 300 -14.13 -1.10 2.59
N ALA A 301 -15.04 -0.14 2.36
CA ALA A 301 -15.81 -0.05 1.12
C ALA A 301 -14.90 0.05 -0.12
N ALA A 302 -13.78 0.78 -0.05
CA ALA A 302 -12.80 0.80 -1.13
C ALA A 302 -12.24 -0.60 -1.43
N GLY A 303 -11.97 -1.40 -0.40
CA GLY A 303 -11.55 -2.80 -0.55
C GLY A 303 -12.63 -3.67 -1.19
N LEU A 304 -13.88 -3.56 -0.72
CA LEU A 304 -15.02 -4.29 -1.28
C LEU A 304 -15.24 -3.95 -2.76
N VAL A 305 -15.24 -2.66 -3.09
CA VAL A 305 -15.40 -2.18 -4.48
C VAL A 305 -14.25 -2.63 -5.36
N ALA A 306 -12.99 -2.57 -4.88
CA ALA A 306 -11.84 -3.06 -5.62
C ALA A 306 -11.96 -4.55 -5.94
N TYR A 307 -12.40 -5.36 -4.98
CA TYR A 307 -12.63 -6.80 -5.15
C TYR A 307 -13.76 -7.09 -6.14
N GLU A 308 -14.88 -6.36 -6.02
CA GLU A 308 -16.01 -6.47 -6.95
C GLU A 308 -15.59 -6.15 -8.40
N ILE A 309 -14.82 -5.07 -8.62
CA ILE A 309 -14.29 -4.70 -9.95
C ILE A 309 -13.46 -5.85 -10.52
N ALA A 310 -12.61 -6.48 -9.72
CA ALA A 310 -11.76 -7.57 -10.16
C ALA A 310 -12.55 -8.84 -10.51
N LYS A 311 -13.63 -9.13 -9.76
CA LYS A 311 -14.50 -10.31 -9.99
C LYS A 311 -15.45 -10.12 -11.16
N ASN A 312 -15.98 -8.91 -11.32
CA ASN A 312 -17.02 -8.60 -12.30
C ASN A 312 -16.72 -7.26 -12.99
N PRO A 313 -15.79 -7.23 -13.94
CA PRO A 313 -15.39 -5.97 -14.62
C PRO A 313 -16.56 -5.25 -15.29
N ASP A 314 -17.54 -5.99 -15.82
CA ASP A 314 -18.74 -5.42 -16.43
C ASP A 314 -19.65 -4.68 -15.43
N SER A 315 -19.57 -5.01 -14.14
CA SER A 315 -20.31 -4.29 -13.08
C SER A 315 -19.71 -2.91 -12.79
N ALA A 316 -18.49 -2.64 -13.25
CA ALA A 316 -17.82 -1.34 -13.16
C ALA A 316 -18.60 -0.19 -13.90
N SER A 317 -19.70 -0.51 -14.63
CA SER A 317 -20.58 0.46 -15.26
C SER A 317 -21.36 1.36 -14.29
N GLY A 318 -21.41 1.03 -13.00
CA GLY A 318 -21.95 1.88 -11.92
C GLY A 318 -21.02 3.05 -11.60
N LYS A 319 -21.61 4.19 -11.19
CA LYS A 319 -20.79 5.33 -10.72
C LYS A 319 -20.01 4.89 -9.46
N LEU A 320 -18.70 5.08 -9.44
CA LEU A 320 -17.82 4.73 -8.30
C LEU A 320 -18.40 5.23 -6.95
N ILE A 321 -18.92 6.46 -6.93
CA ILE A 321 -19.54 7.07 -5.74
C ILE A 321 -20.70 6.22 -5.21
N THR A 322 -21.57 5.70 -6.08
CA THR A 322 -22.70 4.83 -5.68
C THR A 322 -22.19 3.55 -5.02
N ARG A 323 -21.19 2.92 -5.64
CA ARG A 323 -20.58 1.67 -5.15
C ARG A 323 -19.85 1.84 -3.82
N LEU A 324 -19.20 2.97 -3.60
CA LEU A 324 -18.55 3.29 -2.31
C LEU A 324 -19.56 3.62 -1.21
N LYS A 325 -20.80 3.97 -1.58
CA LYS A 325 -21.85 4.38 -0.64
C LYS A 325 -22.71 3.19 -0.21
N ASP A 326 -22.95 2.23 -1.10
CA ASP A 326 -23.75 1.02 -0.86
C ASP A 326 -22.96 -0.02 -0.06
#